data_2ec26bd832a57bbfe4e5bc46fdf1b3cd
#
_entry.id   2ec26bd832a57bbfe4e5bc46fdf1b3cd
#
_cell.length_a   1.000
_cell.length_b   1.000
_cell.length_c   1.000
_cell.angle_alpha   90.00
_cell.angle_beta   90.00
_cell.angle_gamma   90.00
#
_symmetry.space_group_name_H-M   'P 1'
#
loop_
_entity.id
_entity.type
_entity.pdbx_description
1 polymer ?
#
loop_
_entity_poly.entity_id
_entity_poly.type
_entity_poly.pdbx_seq_one_letter_code
_entity_poly.pdbx_strand_id
1 'polypeptide(L)'
;MTPDNINWIAADWGTSNLRVWAMSSEGAILAGNQSSQGMSAIAKAGGNFEAALLDLIHPWLPPNQTLPVIACGMVGARQGWQEVPYATAPCSPQTPLTQVPSKSTQIEVYIHAGVCQENPADVMRGEETQIAGLLAQQPDFEGLVCLPGTHSKWAQIQDGKIQSFHTFMTGEVFSLLSEHSILRLTTSNEGSDENAFQKGILEAYDHPERFLSNCFSLRAEHLLHDLDAISADSRLSGLVIGHELSSVLKELENQNPIALIGSGSIARNYKSALEALGRSVREFSTTELTLKGLTNSFVSQSRRAEDGRIEKIETESEVLLEEKPSEVSLSEIVLKSRR
;
A
#
# COMPACT_ATOMS: atom_id res chain seq x y z
N MET A 1 -0.20 8.31 28.48
CA MET A 1 0.78 9.40 28.28
C MET A 1 0.82 9.67 26.79
N THR A 2 0.58 10.89 26.38
CA THR A 2 0.77 11.31 24.99
C THR A 2 2.27 11.30 24.73
N PRO A 3 2.78 10.61 23.70
CA PRO A 3 4.20 10.72 23.36
C PRO A 3 4.54 12.17 23.03
N ASP A 4 5.61 12.69 23.61
CA ASP A 4 6.12 14.02 23.26
C ASP A 4 6.65 13.99 21.81
N ASN A 5 6.48 15.09 21.08
CA ASN A 5 7.00 15.30 19.72
C ASN A 5 6.30 14.49 18.59
N ILE A 6 5.01 14.24 18.68
CA ILE A 6 4.25 13.73 17.52
C ILE A 6 4.10 14.87 16.51
N ASN A 7 4.54 14.62 15.27
CA ASN A 7 4.48 15.58 14.18
C ASN A 7 3.43 15.21 13.14
N TRP A 8 3.15 13.92 12.97
CA TRP A 8 2.19 13.43 12.00
C TRP A 8 1.74 11.99 12.33
N ILE A 9 0.70 11.54 11.65
CA ILE A 9 0.15 10.19 11.77
C ILE A 9 0.32 9.46 10.44
N ALA A 10 0.91 8.27 10.47
CA ALA A 10 0.89 7.32 9.38
C ALA A 10 -0.34 6.41 9.50
N ALA A 11 -1.06 6.15 8.42
CA ALA A 11 -2.20 5.26 8.41
C ALA A 11 -2.13 4.28 7.21
N ASP A 12 -2.15 3.00 7.51
CA ASP A 12 -2.29 1.93 6.52
C ASP A 12 -3.69 1.31 6.67
N TRP A 13 -4.54 1.56 5.69
CA TRP A 13 -5.94 1.21 5.74
C TRP A 13 -6.30 0.14 4.71
N GLY A 14 -6.16 -1.11 5.12
CA GLY A 14 -6.52 -2.25 4.28
C GLY A 14 -8.02 -2.52 4.21
N THR A 15 -8.38 -3.58 3.50
CA THR A 15 -9.77 -4.06 3.39
C THR A 15 -10.32 -4.51 4.75
N SER A 16 -9.50 -5.20 5.56
CA SER A 16 -9.91 -5.83 6.83
C SER A 16 -9.40 -5.11 8.07
N ASN A 17 -8.28 -4.41 7.99
CA ASN A 17 -7.61 -3.80 9.14
C ASN A 17 -7.26 -2.34 8.90
N LEU A 18 -7.19 -1.57 9.97
CA LEU A 18 -6.60 -0.24 10.04
C LEU A 18 -5.41 -0.29 11.01
N ARG A 19 -4.24 0.15 10.56
CA ARG A 19 -3.03 0.32 11.36
C ARG A 19 -2.63 1.79 11.34
N VAL A 20 -2.29 2.35 12.49
CA VAL A 20 -1.90 3.76 12.63
C VAL A 20 -0.65 3.88 13.48
N TRP A 21 0.20 4.86 13.17
CA TRP A 21 1.41 5.15 13.93
C TRP A 21 1.55 6.66 14.16
N ALA A 22 1.85 7.02 15.39
CA ALA A 22 2.30 8.36 15.74
C ALA A 22 3.78 8.49 15.39
N MET A 23 4.13 9.49 14.58
CA MET A 23 5.44 9.64 13.97
C MET A 23 6.10 10.95 14.37
N SER A 24 7.43 10.91 14.56
CA SER A 24 8.25 12.12 14.68
C SER A 24 8.48 12.78 13.30
N SER A 25 8.99 14.00 13.29
CA SER A 25 9.42 14.70 12.06
C SER A 25 10.49 13.95 11.26
N GLU A 26 11.31 13.14 11.94
CA GLU A 26 12.37 12.35 11.35
C GLU A 26 11.93 10.97 10.88
N GLY A 27 10.63 10.63 11.04
CA GLY A 27 10.06 9.34 10.65
C GLY A 27 10.24 8.22 11.68
N ALA A 28 10.59 8.55 12.94
CA ALA A 28 10.62 7.57 14.02
C ALA A 28 9.21 7.25 14.50
N ILE A 29 8.94 5.96 14.78
CA ILE A 29 7.68 5.49 15.38
C ILE A 29 7.70 5.81 16.86
N LEU A 30 6.75 6.63 17.33
CA LEU A 30 6.59 6.99 18.74
C LEU A 30 5.53 6.12 19.43
N ALA A 31 4.48 5.76 18.74
CA ALA A 31 3.44 4.85 19.19
C ALA A 31 2.74 4.18 18.00
N GLY A 32 2.05 3.08 18.26
CA GLY A 32 1.26 2.39 17.23
C GLY A 32 -0.05 1.86 17.80
N ASN A 33 -1.08 1.79 16.96
CA ASN A 33 -2.38 1.22 17.30
C ASN A 33 -2.98 0.54 16.06
N GLN A 34 -3.92 -0.38 16.27
CA GLN A 34 -4.59 -1.08 15.19
C GLN A 34 -6.00 -1.51 15.56
N SER A 35 -6.84 -1.71 14.56
CA SER A 35 -8.18 -2.29 14.72
C SER A 35 -8.57 -3.16 13.54
N SER A 36 -9.62 -3.96 13.69
CA SER A 36 -10.29 -4.70 12.61
C SER A 36 -11.26 -3.82 11.80
N GLN A 37 -11.24 -2.50 11.98
CA GLN A 37 -12.06 -1.54 11.23
C GLN A 37 -11.39 -1.20 9.89
N GLY A 38 -11.17 -2.21 9.05
CA GLY A 38 -10.79 -2.01 7.67
C GLY A 38 -11.94 -1.42 6.83
N MET A 39 -11.64 -1.05 5.59
CA MET A 39 -12.59 -0.40 4.68
C MET A 39 -13.92 -1.16 4.59
N SER A 40 -13.90 -2.49 4.46
CA SER A 40 -15.13 -3.30 4.31
C SER A 40 -16.01 -3.26 5.56
N ALA A 41 -15.44 -3.29 6.75
CA ALA A 41 -16.19 -3.24 7.99
C ALA A 41 -16.89 -1.87 8.17
N ILE A 42 -16.16 -0.78 7.90
CA ILE A 42 -16.69 0.57 8.02
C ILE A 42 -17.75 0.85 6.95
N ALA A 43 -17.51 0.47 5.69
CA ALA A 43 -18.49 0.65 4.62
C ALA A 43 -19.83 -0.06 4.94
N LYS A 44 -19.78 -1.28 5.51
CA LYS A 44 -20.97 -2.01 5.98
C LYS A 44 -21.67 -1.32 7.15
N ALA A 45 -20.93 -0.60 8.00
CA ALA A 45 -21.44 0.09 9.19
C ALA A 45 -21.94 1.52 8.90
N GLY A 46 -22.00 1.95 7.66
CA GLY A 46 -22.49 3.29 7.28
C GLY A 46 -21.40 4.33 6.96
N GLY A 47 -20.13 3.91 6.89
CA GLY A 47 -19.07 4.71 6.26
C GLY A 47 -18.45 5.82 7.09
N ASN A 48 -18.45 5.77 8.44
CA ASN A 48 -17.81 6.79 9.27
C ASN A 48 -16.30 6.51 9.48
N PHE A 49 -15.50 6.76 8.44
CA PHE A 49 -14.06 6.56 8.45
C PHE A 49 -13.34 7.50 9.43
N GLU A 50 -13.78 8.76 9.51
CA GLU A 50 -13.18 9.73 10.41
C GLU A 50 -13.29 9.30 11.89
N ALA A 51 -14.47 8.85 12.31
CA ALA A 51 -14.65 8.34 13.67
C ALA A 51 -13.73 7.15 13.95
N ALA A 52 -13.64 6.18 13.03
CA ALA A 52 -12.78 5.02 13.19
C ALA A 52 -11.30 5.39 13.31
N LEU A 53 -10.85 6.42 12.59
CA LEU A 53 -9.50 6.94 12.73
C LEU A 53 -9.31 7.63 14.08
N LEU A 54 -10.22 8.53 14.44
CA LEU A 54 -10.14 9.31 15.69
C LEU A 54 -10.16 8.40 16.92
N ASP A 55 -10.94 7.35 16.93
CA ASP A 55 -10.98 6.35 18.02
C ASP A 55 -9.60 5.75 18.32
N LEU A 56 -8.76 5.56 17.29
CA LEU A 56 -7.43 5.01 17.45
C LEU A 56 -6.37 6.05 17.84
N ILE A 57 -6.47 7.27 17.29
CA ILE A 57 -5.43 8.29 17.43
C ILE A 57 -5.74 9.35 18.49
N HIS A 58 -6.97 9.39 19.03
CA HIS A 58 -7.39 10.39 20.02
C HIS A 58 -6.39 10.60 21.19
N PRO A 59 -5.74 9.55 21.74
CA PRO A 59 -4.76 9.73 22.82
C PRO A 59 -3.49 10.49 22.39
N TRP A 60 -3.28 10.65 21.09
CA TRP A 60 -2.08 11.26 20.51
C TRP A 60 -2.33 12.69 20.01
N LEU A 61 -3.59 13.13 19.96
CA LEU A 61 -3.94 14.43 19.41
C LEU A 61 -3.65 15.55 20.43
N PRO A 62 -2.80 16.52 20.07
CA PRO A 62 -2.55 17.68 20.92
C PRO A 62 -3.76 18.62 20.93
N PRO A 63 -4.09 19.29 22.05
CA PRO A 63 -5.33 20.06 22.17
C PRO A 63 -5.42 21.28 21.25
N ASN A 64 -4.29 21.84 20.82
CA ASN A 64 -4.24 23.11 20.07
C ASN A 64 -3.40 23.05 18.78
N GLN A 65 -3.23 21.85 18.24
CA GLN A 65 -2.45 21.66 17.01
C GLN A 65 -3.20 20.71 16.07
N THR A 66 -3.18 21.01 14.78
CA THR A 66 -3.67 20.11 13.74
C THR A 66 -2.53 19.20 13.29
N LEU A 67 -2.74 17.88 13.31
CA LEU A 67 -1.77 16.91 12.84
C LEU A 67 -2.10 16.45 11.41
N PRO A 68 -1.14 16.42 10.49
CA PRO A 68 -1.31 15.76 9.22
C PRO A 68 -1.38 14.24 9.40
N VAL A 69 -2.33 13.63 8.70
CA VAL A 69 -2.49 12.18 8.59
C VAL A 69 -2.20 11.80 7.15
N ILE A 70 -1.18 10.98 6.92
CA ILE A 70 -0.86 10.45 5.60
C ILE A 70 -1.34 9.00 5.55
N ALA A 71 -2.30 8.74 4.67
CA ALA A 71 -2.96 7.44 4.56
C ALA A 71 -2.71 6.78 3.21
N CYS A 72 -2.57 5.45 3.21
CA CYS A 72 -2.53 4.62 2.00
C CYS A 72 -3.56 3.49 2.07
N GLY A 73 -3.78 2.82 0.96
CA GLY A 73 -4.62 1.63 0.87
C GLY A 73 -6.09 1.93 0.56
N MET A 74 -6.96 1.02 0.97
CA MET A 74 -8.36 0.97 0.55
C MET A 74 -9.23 2.15 1.02
N VAL A 75 -8.73 2.98 1.91
CA VAL A 75 -9.40 4.23 2.33
C VAL A 75 -9.66 5.20 1.17
N GLY A 76 -8.83 5.15 0.11
CA GLY A 76 -8.97 5.93 -1.11
C GLY A 76 -9.75 5.22 -2.23
N ALA A 77 -10.35 4.06 -1.98
CA ALA A 77 -11.20 3.37 -2.96
C ALA A 77 -12.60 4.01 -3.03
N ARG A 78 -13.39 3.63 -4.04
CA ARG A 78 -14.78 4.10 -4.24
C ARG A 78 -15.66 3.90 -3.00
N GLN A 79 -15.45 2.83 -2.26
CA GLN A 79 -16.17 2.51 -1.02
C GLN A 79 -15.44 3.01 0.24
N GLY A 80 -14.30 3.68 0.06
CA GLY A 80 -13.50 4.23 1.15
C GLY A 80 -14.03 5.57 1.69
N TRP A 81 -13.18 6.30 2.39
CA TRP A 81 -13.50 7.63 2.91
C TRP A 81 -13.82 8.61 1.79
N GLN A 82 -12.97 8.63 0.77
CA GLN A 82 -13.18 9.40 -0.46
C GLN A 82 -12.46 8.67 -1.60
N GLU A 83 -13.12 8.57 -2.76
CA GLU A 83 -12.47 8.05 -3.95
C GLU A 83 -11.34 9.00 -4.40
N VAL A 84 -10.12 8.48 -4.45
CA VAL A 84 -8.94 9.19 -4.91
C VAL A 84 -8.55 8.64 -6.29
N PRO A 85 -8.29 9.50 -7.29
CA PRO A 85 -7.89 9.08 -8.63
C PRO A 85 -6.64 8.20 -8.60
N TYR A 86 -6.50 7.31 -9.60
CA TYR A 86 -5.30 6.51 -9.81
C TYR A 86 -4.25 7.29 -10.59
N ALA A 87 -2.97 7.03 -10.30
CA ALA A 87 -1.88 7.34 -11.21
C ALA A 87 -1.77 6.23 -12.26
N THR A 88 -1.57 6.58 -13.53
CA THR A 88 -1.48 5.59 -14.63
C THR A 88 -0.03 5.15 -14.84
N ALA A 89 0.22 3.85 -14.85
CA ALA A 89 1.53 3.30 -15.20
C ALA A 89 1.85 3.53 -16.71
N PRO A 90 3.15 3.81 -17.07
CA PRO A 90 4.34 3.92 -16.22
C PRO A 90 4.34 5.17 -15.32
N CYS A 91 4.53 5.00 -14.02
CA CYS A 91 4.51 6.13 -13.07
C CYS A 91 5.46 5.92 -11.90
N SER A 92 5.77 7.01 -11.19
CA SER A 92 6.46 6.93 -9.90
C SER A 92 5.57 6.22 -8.87
N PRO A 93 6.09 5.31 -8.04
CA PRO A 93 5.33 4.73 -6.93
C PRO A 93 5.05 5.75 -5.81
N GLN A 94 5.80 6.87 -5.77
CA GLN A 94 5.48 8.03 -4.93
C GLN A 94 4.30 8.78 -5.56
N THR A 95 3.10 8.22 -5.44
CA THR A 95 1.90 8.76 -6.06
C THR A 95 1.43 10.08 -5.40
N PRO A 96 0.65 10.91 -6.11
CA PRO A 96 0.09 12.13 -5.54
C PRO A 96 -0.75 11.89 -4.28
N LEU A 97 -0.70 12.85 -3.36
CA LEU A 97 -1.58 12.93 -2.20
C LEU A 97 -2.81 13.78 -2.53
N THR A 98 -3.97 13.32 -2.12
CA THR A 98 -5.23 14.09 -2.17
C THR A 98 -5.67 14.41 -0.76
N GLN A 99 -5.83 15.70 -0.45
CA GLN A 99 -6.43 16.12 0.81
C GLN A 99 -7.93 15.81 0.78
N VAL A 100 -8.41 15.18 1.83
CA VAL A 100 -9.83 14.83 1.95
C VAL A 100 -10.49 15.61 3.08
N PRO A 101 -11.79 15.96 2.96
CA PRO A 101 -12.50 16.69 4.01
C PRO A 101 -12.53 15.91 5.32
N SER A 102 -12.25 16.59 6.42
CA SER A 102 -12.48 16.14 7.79
C SER A 102 -13.36 17.14 8.54
N LYS A 103 -14.14 16.66 9.51
CA LYS A 103 -14.94 17.52 10.41
C LYS A 103 -14.13 17.98 11.60
N SER A 104 -13.17 17.17 12.02
CA SER A 104 -12.26 17.48 13.11
C SER A 104 -11.25 18.54 12.68
N THR A 105 -11.06 19.56 13.49
CA THR A 105 -10.01 20.58 13.31
C THR A 105 -8.64 20.12 13.82
N GLN A 106 -8.55 18.95 14.42
CA GLN A 106 -7.31 18.40 14.96
C GLN A 106 -6.51 17.56 13.97
N ILE A 107 -7.09 17.26 12.77
CA ILE A 107 -6.43 16.46 11.75
C ILE A 107 -6.63 17.06 10.35
N GLU A 108 -5.61 16.90 9.51
CA GLU A 108 -5.67 17.10 8.06
C GLU A 108 -5.31 15.78 7.39
N VAL A 109 -6.26 15.21 6.64
CA VAL A 109 -6.09 13.86 6.08
C VAL A 109 -5.71 13.93 4.60
N TYR A 110 -4.63 13.24 4.26
CA TYR A 110 -4.12 13.10 2.90
C TYR A 110 -4.06 11.62 2.53
N ILE A 111 -4.61 11.26 1.39
CA ILE A 111 -4.68 9.88 0.93
C ILE A 111 -3.89 9.73 -0.37
N HIS A 112 -3.05 8.68 -0.42
CA HIS A 112 -2.33 8.29 -1.61
C HIS A 112 -3.24 7.86 -2.75
N ALA A 113 -2.93 8.32 -3.95
CA ALA A 113 -3.48 7.74 -5.17
C ALA A 113 -2.99 6.29 -5.31
N GLY A 114 -3.88 5.38 -5.70
CA GLY A 114 -3.46 4.06 -6.17
C GLY A 114 -2.80 4.15 -7.54
N VAL A 115 -2.42 3.00 -8.10
CA VAL A 115 -1.89 2.91 -9.47
C VAL A 115 -2.84 2.07 -10.32
N CYS A 116 -3.10 2.51 -11.55
CA CYS A 116 -3.81 1.74 -12.57
C CYS A 116 -2.95 1.52 -13.80
N GLN A 117 -3.36 0.55 -14.59
CA GLN A 117 -2.83 0.20 -15.90
C GLN A 117 -4.01 -0.03 -16.84
N GLU A 118 -3.94 0.46 -18.08
CA GLU A 118 -5.06 0.35 -19.01
C GLU A 118 -4.98 -0.91 -19.88
N ASN A 119 -3.78 -1.34 -20.24
CA ASN A 119 -3.57 -2.48 -21.13
C ASN A 119 -2.43 -3.39 -20.66
N PRO A 120 -2.73 -4.59 -20.15
CA PRO A 120 -4.06 -5.04 -19.73
C PRO A 120 -4.59 -4.20 -18.56
N ALA A 121 -5.93 -4.10 -18.42
CA ALA A 121 -6.53 -3.33 -17.35
C ALA A 121 -6.23 -3.96 -15.99
N ASP A 122 -5.63 -3.19 -15.07
CA ASP A 122 -5.29 -3.63 -13.73
C ASP A 122 -5.24 -2.45 -12.74
N VAL A 123 -5.38 -2.73 -11.44
CA VAL A 123 -5.34 -1.71 -10.39
C VAL A 123 -4.66 -2.24 -9.13
N MET A 124 -3.95 -1.35 -8.41
CA MET A 124 -3.47 -1.59 -7.05
C MET A 124 -3.68 -0.37 -6.18
N ARG A 125 -3.83 -0.59 -4.87
CA ARG A 125 -4.01 0.50 -3.91
C ARG A 125 -3.47 0.09 -2.54
N GLY A 126 -2.35 0.73 -2.17
CA GLY A 126 -1.56 0.43 -0.98
C GLY A 126 -0.21 -0.19 -1.31
N GLU A 127 -0.15 -1.05 -2.32
CA GLU A 127 1.09 -1.69 -2.76
C GLU A 127 2.08 -0.69 -3.38
N GLU A 128 1.61 0.33 -4.08
CA GLU A 128 2.43 1.43 -4.58
C GLU A 128 3.22 2.13 -3.48
N THR A 129 2.62 2.28 -2.30
CA THR A 129 3.28 2.89 -1.13
C THR A 129 4.42 2.00 -0.61
N GLN A 130 4.27 0.68 -0.64
CA GLN A 130 5.31 -0.28 -0.28
C GLN A 130 6.45 -0.26 -1.32
N ILE A 131 6.13 -0.18 -2.60
CA ILE A 131 7.11 -0.03 -3.68
C ILE A 131 7.87 1.31 -3.53
N ALA A 132 7.18 2.41 -3.19
CA ALA A 132 7.82 3.68 -2.88
C ALA A 132 8.81 3.56 -1.72
N GLY A 133 8.46 2.81 -0.68
CA GLY A 133 9.34 2.51 0.44
C GLY A 133 10.56 1.67 0.04
N LEU A 134 10.39 0.71 -0.87
CA LEU A 134 11.49 -0.08 -1.43
C LEU A 134 12.47 0.82 -2.18
N LEU A 135 11.97 1.66 -3.09
CA LEU A 135 12.82 2.56 -3.87
C LEU A 135 13.48 3.66 -3.02
N ALA A 136 12.87 4.06 -1.91
CA ALA A 136 13.50 4.93 -0.94
C ALA A 136 14.68 4.26 -0.20
N GLN A 137 14.64 2.94 -0.05
CA GLN A 137 15.71 2.15 0.57
C GLN A 137 16.76 1.70 -0.45
N GLN A 138 16.35 1.48 -1.68
CA GLN A 138 17.15 0.99 -2.79
C GLN A 138 16.80 1.77 -4.07
N PRO A 139 17.33 3.00 -4.22
CA PRO A 139 16.97 3.88 -5.34
C PRO A 139 17.27 3.28 -6.72
N ASP A 140 18.31 2.47 -6.80
CA ASP A 140 18.76 1.83 -8.05
C ASP A 140 18.16 0.44 -8.26
N PHE A 141 17.09 0.07 -7.52
CA PHE A 141 16.46 -1.22 -7.70
C PHE A 141 15.75 -1.27 -9.05
N GLU A 142 16.15 -2.26 -9.86
CA GLU A 142 15.49 -2.65 -11.11
C GLU A 142 15.18 -4.14 -11.04
N GLY A 143 13.97 -4.52 -11.44
CA GLY A 143 13.52 -5.91 -11.38
C GLY A 143 12.05 -6.06 -11.04
N LEU A 144 11.72 -7.20 -10.43
CA LEU A 144 10.37 -7.54 -10.05
C LEU A 144 10.12 -7.33 -8.57
N VAL A 145 8.95 -6.81 -8.26
CA VAL A 145 8.44 -6.74 -6.90
C VAL A 145 7.23 -7.68 -6.80
N CYS A 146 7.34 -8.68 -5.94
CA CYS A 146 6.27 -9.59 -5.57
C CYS A 146 5.66 -9.15 -4.24
N LEU A 147 4.35 -8.90 -4.23
CA LEU A 147 3.59 -8.51 -3.05
C LEU A 147 2.45 -9.52 -2.84
N PRO A 148 2.72 -10.63 -2.13
CA PRO A 148 1.73 -11.66 -1.87
C PRO A 148 0.59 -11.15 -1.00
N GLY A 149 -0.64 -11.58 -1.31
CA GLY A 149 -1.82 -11.20 -0.54
C GLY A 149 -3.07 -11.95 -1.01
N THR A 150 -4.24 -11.47 -0.59
CA THR A 150 -5.53 -11.93 -1.14
C THR A 150 -5.53 -11.79 -2.66
N HIS A 151 -5.01 -10.66 -3.14
CA HIS A 151 -4.73 -10.37 -4.55
C HIS A 151 -3.23 -10.07 -4.66
N SER A 152 -2.44 -11.06 -5.06
CA SER A 152 -0.99 -10.90 -5.22
C SER A 152 -0.67 -9.96 -6.36
N LYS A 153 0.37 -9.14 -6.20
CA LYS A 153 0.85 -8.22 -7.23
C LYS A 153 2.26 -8.58 -7.66
N TRP A 154 2.50 -8.46 -8.95
CA TRP A 154 3.82 -8.52 -9.56
C TRP A 154 4.06 -7.24 -10.34
N ALA A 155 4.94 -6.39 -9.84
CA ALA A 155 5.25 -5.11 -10.47
C ALA A 155 6.66 -5.12 -11.06
N GLN A 156 6.79 -4.66 -12.31
CA GLN A 156 8.08 -4.44 -12.96
C GLN A 156 8.56 -3.03 -12.65
N ILE A 157 9.76 -2.95 -12.08
CA ILE A 157 10.40 -1.67 -11.72
C ILE A 157 11.58 -1.44 -12.65
N GLN A 158 11.61 -0.26 -13.26
CA GLN A 158 12.70 0.23 -14.09
C GLN A 158 12.73 1.76 -14.05
N ASP A 159 13.92 2.36 -14.03
CA ASP A 159 14.13 3.82 -14.00
C ASP A 159 13.36 4.50 -12.84
N GLY A 160 13.30 3.86 -11.68
CA GLY A 160 12.57 4.36 -10.50
C GLY A 160 11.05 4.42 -10.65
N LYS A 161 10.47 3.71 -11.63
CA LYS A 161 9.03 3.70 -11.94
C LYS A 161 8.45 2.30 -11.92
N ILE A 162 7.17 2.21 -11.59
CA ILE A 162 6.33 1.06 -11.90
C ILE A 162 6.04 1.13 -13.41
N GLN A 163 6.62 0.23 -14.18
CA GLN A 163 6.42 0.16 -15.62
C GLN A 163 5.11 -0.52 -15.97
N SER A 164 4.88 -1.66 -15.35
CA SER A 164 3.68 -2.48 -15.50
C SER A 164 3.48 -3.34 -14.26
N PHE A 165 2.31 -3.92 -14.12
CA PHE A 165 2.05 -4.88 -13.05
C PHE A 165 0.92 -5.85 -13.43
N HIS A 166 0.86 -6.97 -12.73
CA HIS A 166 -0.19 -7.98 -12.87
C HIS A 166 -0.72 -8.37 -11.50
N THR A 167 -2.03 -8.47 -11.39
CA THR A 167 -2.73 -8.93 -10.19
C THR A 167 -3.24 -10.34 -10.37
N PHE A 168 -3.00 -11.18 -9.37
CA PHE A 168 -3.50 -12.56 -9.31
C PHE A 168 -4.39 -12.72 -8.07
N MET A 169 -5.55 -13.38 -8.24
CA MET A 169 -6.50 -13.65 -7.15
C MET A 169 -6.08 -14.85 -6.28
N THR A 170 -4.78 -15.07 -6.11
CA THR A 170 -4.21 -16.30 -5.54
C THR A 170 -4.70 -16.61 -4.14
N GLY A 171 -4.62 -15.64 -3.23
CA GLY A 171 -5.13 -15.83 -1.87
C GLY A 171 -6.64 -16.00 -1.81
N GLU A 172 -7.38 -15.26 -2.62
CA GLU A 172 -8.85 -15.39 -2.71
C GLU A 172 -9.26 -16.74 -3.29
N VAL A 173 -8.63 -17.19 -4.38
CA VAL A 173 -8.89 -18.52 -4.96
C VAL A 173 -8.58 -19.63 -3.97
N PHE A 174 -7.47 -19.55 -3.24
CA PHE A 174 -7.15 -20.51 -2.19
C PHE A 174 -8.27 -20.58 -1.14
N SER A 175 -8.69 -19.44 -0.59
CA SER A 175 -9.78 -19.37 0.40
C SER A 175 -11.10 -19.93 -0.15
N LEU A 176 -11.47 -19.56 -1.38
CA LEU A 176 -12.68 -20.08 -2.02
C LEU A 176 -12.64 -21.60 -2.20
N LEU A 177 -11.50 -22.14 -2.59
CA LEU A 177 -11.33 -23.58 -2.79
C LEU A 177 -11.32 -24.35 -1.46
N SER A 178 -10.57 -23.89 -0.47
CA SER A 178 -10.42 -24.55 0.82
C SER A 178 -11.66 -24.44 1.71
N GLU A 179 -12.37 -23.30 1.68
CA GLU A 179 -13.48 -23.04 2.62
C GLU A 179 -14.86 -23.21 1.99
N HIS A 180 -15.02 -22.96 0.68
CA HIS A 180 -16.33 -22.88 0.04
C HIS A 180 -16.56 -23.92 -1.08
N SER A 181 -15.50 -24.63 -1.52
CA SER A 181 -15.66 -25.71 -2.51
C SER A 181 -15.84 -27.08 -1.85
N ILE A 182 -15.88 -28.12 -2.67
CA ILE A 182 -15.89 -29.53 -2.18
C ILE A 182 -14.60 -29.86 -1.39
N LEU A 183 -13.52 -29.11 -1.60
CA LEU A 183 -12.23 -29.34 -0.93
C LEU A 183 -12.28 -29.01 0.56
N ARG A 184 -13.23 -28.22 1.04
CA ARG A 184 -13.44 -27.97 2.48
C ARG A 184 -13.64 -29.25 3.32
N LEU A 185 -13.98 -30.38 2.67
CA LEU A 185 -14.11 -31.69 3.30
C LEU A 185 -12.81 -32.50 3.25
N THR A 186 -11.72 -31.88 2.77
CA THR A 186 -10.44 -32.56 2.50
C THR A 186 -9.27 -31.79 3.10
N THR A 187 -9.35 -30.46 3.18
CA THR A 187 -8.31 -29.56 3.66
C THR A 187 -8.45 -29.22 5.14
N SER A 188 -7.34 -28.88 5.81
CA SER A 188 -7.29 -28.37 7.17
C SER A 188 -6.14 -27.36 7.31
N ASN A 189 -6.40 -26.24 7.96
CA ASN A 189 -5.41 -25.20 8.23
C ASN A 189 -4.63 -25.41 9.55
N GLU A 190 -4.70 -26.57 10.15
CA GLU A 190 -4.08 -26.87 11.45
C GLU A 190 -2.60 -27.26 11.37
N GLY A 191 -1.92 -26.95 10.29
CA GLY A 191 -0.49 -27.29 10.13
C GLY A 191 0.01 -26.96 8.74
N SER A 192 1.20 -27.51 8.43
CA SER A 192 1.81 -27.40 7.09
C SER A 192 2.66 -28.61 6.78
N ASP A 193 2.61 -29.08 5.54
CA ASP A 193 3.49 -30.11 4.98
C ASP A 193 4.27 -29.52 3.80
N GLU A 194 5.55 -29.24 4.04
CA GLU A 194 6.44 -28.63 3.04
C GLU A 194 6.61 -29.51 1.79
N ASN A 195 6.67 -30.84 1.94
CA ASN A 195 6.81 -31.73 0.80
C ASN A 195 5.56 -31.71 -0.09
N ALA A 196 4.37 -31.73 0.53
CA ALA A 196 3.12 -31.62 -0.20
C ALA A 196 2.98 -30.25 -0.90
N PHE A 197 3.39 -29.18 -0.22
CA PHE A 197 3.44 -27.84 -0.78
C PHE A 197 4.33 -27.77 -2.02
N GLN A 198 5.59 -28.22 -1.92
CA GLN A 198 6.53 -28.22 -3.04
C GLN A 198 6.03 -29.11 -4.20
N LYS A 199 5.43 -30.26 -3.90
CA LYS A 199 4.78 -31.09 -4.92
C LYS A 199 3.71 -30.30 -5.69
N GLY A 200 2.85 -29.57 -4.99
CA GLY A 200 1.82 -28.73 -5.62
C GLY A 200 2.41 -27.63 -6.50
N ILE A 201 3.49 -26.95 -6.05
CA ILE A 201 4.21 -25.94 -6.83
C ILE A 201 4.67 -26.52 -8.18
N LEU A 202 5.43 -27.63 -8.14
CA LEU A 202 5.98 -28.24 -9.36
C LEU A 202 4.88 -28.73 -10.31
N GLU A 203 3.86 -29.39 -9.77
CA GLU A 203 2.72 -29.88 -10.58
C GLU A 203 2.01 -28.74 -11.34
N ALA A 204 1.78 -27.60 -10.69
CA ALA A 204 1.08 -26.48 -11.30
C ALA A 204 2.01 -25.63 -12.19
N TYR A 205 3.29 -25.52 -11.84
CA TYR A 205 4.26 -24.79 -12.63
C TYR A 205 4.55 -25.49 -13.96
N ASP A 206 4.76 -26.81 -13.92
CA ASP A 206 5.07 -27.61 -15.12
C ASP A 206 3.85 -27.82 -16.02
N HIS A 207 2.67 -27.97 -15.41
CA HIS A 207 1.41 -28.28 -16.08
C HIS A 207 0.26 -27.35 -15.67
N PRO A 208 0.34 -26.04 -15.92
CA PRO A 208 -0.70 -25.08 -15.49
C PRO A 208 -2.07 -25.37 -16.11
N GLU A 209 -2.13 -26.01 -17.27
CA GLU A 209 -3.36 -26.44 -17.94
C GLU A 209 -4.17 -27.49 -17.13
N ARG A 210 -3.50 -28.16 -16.17
CA ARG A 210 -4.11 -29.20 -15.33
C ARG A 210 -4.61 -28.68 -13.97
N PHE A 211 -4.55 -27.37 -13.72
CA PHE A 211 -4.84 -26.80 -12.42
C PHE A 211 -6.14 -27.32 -11.81
N LEU A 212 -7.26 -27.22 -12.53
CA LEU A 212 -8.57 -27.65 -12.03
C LEU A 212 -8.65 -29.17 -11.77
N SER A 213 -8.04 -30.00 -12.60
CA SER A 213 -8.00 -31.46 -12.41
C SER A 213 -7.13 -31.82 -11.20
N ASN A 214 -5.99 -31.17 -11.02
CA ASN A 214 -5.09 -31.38 -9.87
C ASN A 214 -5.76 -30.96 -8.56
N CYS A 215 -6.55 -29.89 -8.55
CA CYS A 215 -7.37 -29.52 -7.38
C CYS A 215 -8.36 -30.63 -7.01
N PHE A 216 -9.08 -31.22 -8.00
CA PHE A 216 -10.01 -32.30 -7.70
C PHE A 216 -9.30 -33.61 -7.30
N SER A 217 -8.08 -33.85 -7.80
CA SER A 217 -7.27 -35.01 -7.42
C SER A 217 -7.01 -35.08 -5.91
N LEU A 218 -6.88 -33.92 -5.22
CA LEU A 218 -6.75 -33.87 -3.75
C LEU A 218 -7.95 -34.56 -3.07
N ARG A 219 -9.15 -34.32 -3.55
CA ARG A 219 -10.36 -34.97 -3.02
C ARG A 219 -10.37 -36.46 -3.33
N ALA A 220 -9.97 -36.85 -4.52
CA ALA A 220 -9.92 -38.25 -4.92
C ALA A 220 -8.85 -39.02 -4.14
N GLU A 221 -7.66 -38.46 -3.96
CA GLU A 221 -6.57 -39.07 -3.18
C GLU A 221 -6.95 -39.19 -1.69
N HIS A 222 -7.63 -38.20 -1.12
CA HIS A 222 -8.16 -38.29 0.24
C HIS A 222 -9.15 -39.44 0.42
N LEU A 223 -9.98 -39.71 -0.57
CA LEU A 223 -10.98 -40.78 -0.51
C LEU A 223 -10.44 -42.18 -0.82
N LEU A 224 -9.39 -42.28 -1.63
CA LEU A 224 -8.90 -43.55 -2.17
C LEU A 224 -7.52 -43.96 -1.62
N HIS A 225 -6.74 -42.99 -1.14
CA HIS A 225 -5.34 -43.18 -0.78
C HIS A 225 -4.95 -42.55 0.56
N ASP A 226 -5.95 -42.25 1.40
CA ASP A 226 -5.77 -41.72 2.75
C ASP A 226 -4.88 -40.45 2.83
N LEU A 227 -4.94 -39.58 1.79
CA LEU A 227 -4.28 -38.29 1.83
C LEU A 227 -4.82 -37.50 3.03
N ASP A 228 -3.94 -37.17 3.99
CA ASP A 228 -4.35 -36.41 5.16
C ASP A 228 -4.66 -34.95 4.84
N ALA A 229 -5.42 -34.28 5.72
CA ALA A 229 -5.98 -32.98 5.47
C ALA A 229 -4.94 -31.85 5.48
N ILE A 230 -3.84 -31.99 6.23
CA ILE A 230 -2.73 -31.01 6.27
C ILE A 230 -1.94 -31.05 4.96
N SER A 231 -1.60 -32.26 4.49
CA SER A 231 -0.92 -32.45 3.20
C SER A 231 -1.81 -31.99 2.03
N ALA A 232 -3.11 -32.24 2.09
CA ALA A 232 -4.05 -31.77 1.07
C ALA A 232 -4.13 -30.25 1.01
N ASP A 233 -4.19 -29.55 2.15
CA ASP A 233 -4.23 -28.10 2.25
C ASP A 233 -2.91 -27.46 1.74
N SER A 234 -1.77 -28.01 2.20
CA SER A 234 -0.44 -27.56 1.77
C SER A 234 -0.24 -27.74 0.27
N ARG A 235 -0.68 -28.88 -0.29
CA ARG A 235 -0.58 -29.13 -1.73
C ARG A 235 -1.53 -28.21 -2.53
N LEU A 236 -2.74 -27.93 -2.02
CA LEU A 236 -3.62 -26.93 -2.63
C LEU A 236 -2.98 -25.55 -2.67
N SER A 237 -2.37 -25.09 -1.57
CA SER A 237 -1.60 -23.84 -1.51
C SER A 237 -0.50 -23.84 -2.56
N GLY A 238 0.25 -24.93 -2.67
CA GLY A 238 1.29 -25.10 -3.69
C GLY A 238 0.74 -25.03 -5.11
N LEU A 239 -0.39 -25.69 -5.40
CA LEU A 239 -1.05 -25.66 -6.72
C LEU A 239 -1.44 -24.24 -7.13
N VAL A 240 -2.03 -23.46 -6.22
CA VAL A 240 -2.51 -22.11 -6.52
C VAL A 240 -1.33 -21.15 -6.76
N ILE A 241 -0.31 -21.19 -5.89
CA ILE A 241 0.90 -20.36 -6.04
C ILE A 241 1.71 -20.81 -7.27
N GLY A 242 1.91 -22.11 -7.50
CA GLY A 242 2.62 -22.63 -8.66
C GLY A 242 1.98 -22.25 -9.98
N HIS A 243 0.64 -22.19 -10.03
CA HIS A 243 -0.10 -21.73 -11.20
C HIS A 243 0.16 -20.23 -11.49
N GLU A 244 0.14 -19.36 -10.48
CA GLU A 244 0.54 -17.95 -10.58
C GLU A 244 1.98 -17.84 -11.11
N LEU A 245 2.93 -18.53 -10.47
CA LEU A 245 4.35 -18.49 -10.84
C LEU A 245 4.61 -19.00 -12.25
N SER A 246 3.81 -19.96 -12.74
CA SER A 246 3.93 -20.44 -14.12
C SER A 246 3.62 -19.36 -15.15
N SER A 247 2.71 -18.42 -14.85
CA SER A 247 2.40 -17.27 -15.70
C SER A 247 3.51 -16.22 -15.60
N VAL A 248 3.88 -15.85 -14.39
CA VAL A 248 4.84 -14.76 -14.15
C VAL A 248 6.24 -15.10 -14.64
N LEU A 249 6.78 -16.28 -14.27
CA LEU A 249 8.19 -16.60 -14.52
C LEU A 249 8.48 -17.06 -15.96
N LYS A 250 7.46 -17.47 -16.72
CA LYS A 250 7.62 -17.83 -18.15
C LYS A 250 7.70 -16.61 -19.06
N GLU A 251 7.07 -15.51 -18.67
CA GLU A 251 7.09 -14.25 -19.43
C GLU A 251 8.36 -13.42 -19.17
N LEU A 252 9.06 -13.71 -18.07
CA LEU A 252 10.18 -12.92 -17.60
C LEU A 252 11.50 -13.64 -17.88
N GLU A 253 12.44 -12.94 -18.48
CA GLU A 253 13.80 -13.43 -18.66
C GLU A 253 14.44 -13.77 -17.30
N ASN A 254 15.21 -14.86 -17.24
CA ASN A 254 15.69 -15.53 -16.03
C ASN A 254 16.61 -14.70 -15.10
N GLN A 255 16.81 -13.43 -15.32
CA GLN A 255 17.87 -12.65 -14.66
C GLN A 255 17.41 -11.49 -13.79
N ASN A 256 16.12 -11.16 -13.75
CA ASN A 256 15.64 -10.04 -12.96
C ASN A 256 15.67 -10.37 -11.45
N PRO A 257 16.27 -9.49 -10.60
CA PRO A 257 16.16 -9.64 -9.16
C PRO A 257 14.71 -9.54 -8.72
N ILE A 258 14.33 -10.37 -7.74
CA ILE A 258 12.98 -10.37 -7.16
C ILE A 258 13.04 -9.81 -5.74
N ALA A 259 12.31 -8.73 -5.50
CA ALA A 259 12.01 -8.23 -4.16
C ALA A 259 10.67 -8.79 -3.70
N LEU A 260 10.67 -9.57 -2.63
CA LEU A 260 9.48 -10.13 -1.99
C LEU A 260 9.08 -9.25 -0.82
N ILE A 261 7.97 -8.52 -0.96
CA ILE A 261 7.42 -7.65 0.09
C ILE A 261 6.25 -8.36 0.74
N GLY A 262 6.46 -8.91 1.90
CA GLY A 262 5.45 -9.72 2.57
C GLY A 262 5.73 -9.94 4.05
N SER A 263 4.80 -10.63 4.71
CA SER A 263 4.95 -11.02 6.12
C SER A 263 4.23 -12.34 6.40
N GLY A 264 4.61 -12.99 7.48
CA GLY A 264 3.95 -14.20 7.97
C GLY A 264 4.12 -15.44 7.08
N SER A 265 3.12 -16.31 7.08
CA SER A 265 3.14 -17.58 6.35
C SER A 265 3.13 -17.39 4.84
N ILE A 266 2.36 -16.44 4.34
CA ILE A 266 2.24 -16.22 2.90
C ILE A 266 3.58 -15.83 2.26
N ALA A 267 4.35 -14.94 2.90
CA ALA A 267 5.68 -14.58 2.42
C ALA A 267 6.64 -15.78 2.41
N ARG A 268 6.61 -16.61 3.48
CA ARG A 268 7.40 -17.84 3.52
C ARG A 268 7.03 -18.82 2.40
N ASN A 269 5.74 -19.00 2.12
CA ASN A 269 5.27 -19.87 1.06
C ASN A 269 5.76 -19.38 -0.32
N TYR A 270 5.67 -18.07 -0.60
CA TYR A 270 6.20 -17.52 -1.86
C TYR A 270 7.71 -17.63 -1.97
N LYS A 271 8.44 -17.42 -0.87
CA LYS A 271 9.88 -17.63 -0.84
C LYS A 271 10.23 -19.09 -1.15
N SER A 272 9.65 -20.06 -0.41
CA SER A 272 9.85 -21.48 -0.64
C SER A 272 9.51 -21.88 -2.07
N ALA A 273 8.40 -21.39 -2.62
CA ALA A 273 7.98 -21.65 -3.99
C ALA A 273 8.99 -21.13 -5.04
N LEU A 274 9.46 -19.90 -4.87
CA LEU A 274 10.45 -19.30 -5.77
C LEU A 274 11.81 -20.02 -5.69
N GLU A 275 12.26 -20.36 -4.49
CA GLU A 275 13.49 -21.12 -4.27
C GLU A 275 13.41 -22.53 -4.88
N ALA A 276 12.27 -23.23 -4.75
CA ALA A 276 12.02 -24.53 -5.37
C ALA A 276 12.10 -24.46 -6.92
N LEU A 277 11.78 -23.30 -7.51
CA LEU A 277 11.88 -23.01 -8.94
C LEU A 277 13.25 -22.40 -9.34
N GLY A 278 14.25 -22.45 -8.45
CA GLY A 278 15.60 -21.96 -8.70
C GLY A 278 15.73 -20.43 -8.74
N ARG A 279 14.77 -19.69 -8.16
CA ARG A 279 14.78 -18.21 -8.12
C ARG A 279 15.18 -17.73 -6.73
N SER A 280 16.18 -16.88 -6.66
CA SER A 280 16.55 -16.20 -5.41
C SER A 280 15.72 -14.94 -5.22
N VAL A 281 15.33 -14.66 -3.97
CA VAL A 281 14.54 -13.49 -3.61
C VAL A 281 15.18 -12.72 -2.45
N ARG A 282 14.96 -11.40 -2.43
CA ARG A 282 15.28 -10.55 -1.29
C ARG A 282 13.99 -10.19 -0.59
N GLU A 283 13.91 -10.55 0.68
CA GLU A 283 12.73 -10.31 1.50
C GLU A 283 12.75 -8.92 2.14
N PHE A 284 11.58 -8.29 2.20
CA PHE A 284 11.37 -7.00 2.83
C PHE A 284 10.10 -7.01 3.67
N SER A 285 10.14 -6.30 4.79
CA SER A 285 8.99 -6.16 5.68
C SER A 285 7.94 -5.21 5.09
N THR A 286 6.71 -5.68 4.93
CA THR A 286 5.57 -4.86 4.51
C THR A 286 5.42 -3.61 5.38
N THR A 287 5.46 -3.75 6.71
CA THR A 287 5.27 -2.62 7.63
C THR A 287 6.39 -1.60 7.51
N GLU A 288 7.65 -2.04 7.43
CA GLU A 288 8.79 -1.13 7.28
C GLU A 288 8.70 -0.34 5.98
N LEU A 289 8.42 -1.00 4.86
CA LEU A 289 8.33 -0.33 3.57
C LEU A 289 7.11 0.58 3.47
N THR A 290 5.95 0.19 4.03
CA THR A 290 4.78 1.07 4.11
C THR A 290 5.12 2.36 4.85
N LEU A 291 5.72 2.25 6.03
CA LEU A 291 6.11 3.43 6.83
C LEU A 291 7.14 4.30 6.12
N LYS A 292 8.08 3.69 5.42
CA LYS A 292 9.10 4.43 4.65
C LYS A 292 8.49 5.19 3.47
N GLY A 293 7.55 4.57 2.75
CA GLY A 293 6.79 5.23 1.69
C GLY A 293 5.95 6.39 2.21
N LEU A 294 5.23 6.19 3.32
CA LEU A 294 4.44 7.26 3.97
C LEU A 294 5.32 8.39 4.51
N THR A 295 6.50 8.08 5.09
CA THR A 295 7.44 9.10 5.57
C THR A 295 7.95 9.98 4.43
N ASN A 296 8.29 9.40 3.28
CA ASN A 296 8.71 10.16 2.11
C ASN A 296 7.61 11.11 1.63
N SER A 297 6.35 10.67 1.71
CA SER A 297 5.21 11.50 1.35
C SER A 297 5.01 12.65 2.31
N PHE A 298 5.14 12.40 3.63
CA PHE A 298 5.10 13.45 4.63
C PHE A 298 6.18 14.51 4.40
N VAL A 299 7.44 14.11 4.20
CA VAL A 299 8.54 15.02 3.93
C VAL A 299 8.31 15.85 2.66
N SER A 300 7.81 15.22 1.59
CA SER A 300 7.50 15.90 0.33
C SER A 300 6.34 16.90 0.49
N GLN A 301 5.32 16.55 1.27
CA GLN A 301 4.18 17.42 1.56
C GLN A 301 4.60 18.63 2.41
N SER A 302 5.44 18.42 3.42
CA SER A 302 5.93 19.49 4.30
C SER A 302 6.75 20.52 3.52
N ARG A 303 7.64 20.09 2.62
CA ARG A 303 8.41 20.98 1.76
C ARG A 303 7.52 21.83 0.87
N ARG A 304 6.52 21.22 0.20
CA ARG A 304 5.56 21.97 -0.63
C ARG A 304 4.78 23.02 0.16
N ALA A 305 4.41 22.71 1.40
CA ALA A 305 3.73 23.66 2.27
C ALA A 305 4.64 24.84 2.68
N GLU A 306 5.93 24.60 2.87
CA GLU A 306 6.92 25.63 3.14
C GLU A 306 7.17 26.51 1.91
N ASP A 307 7.39 25.91 0.74
CA ASP A 307 7.60 26.62 -0.53
C ASP A 307 6.39 27.49 -0.88
N GLY A 308 5.16 26.97 -0.78
CA GLY A 308 3.95 27.73 -1.01
C GLY A 308 3.71 28.86 0.01
N ARG A 309 4.22 28.76 1.25
CA ARG A 309 4.23 29.87 2.21
C ARG A 309 5.23 30.96 1.82
N ILE A 310 6.41 30.55 1.33
CA ILE A 310 7.45 31.48 0.89
C ILE A 310 6.96 32.27 -0.33
N GLU A 311 6.43 31.61 -1.37
CA GLU A 311 5.85 32.27 -2.54
C GLU A 311 4.73 33.25 -2.16
N LYS A 312 3.86 32.89 -1.22
CA LYS A 312 2.78 33.76 -0.75
C LYS A 312 3.31 34.99 -0.01
N ILE A 313 4.35 34.84 0.82
CA ILE A 313 4.99 35.95 1.54
C ILE A 313 5.72 36.88 0.56
N GLU A 314 6.38 36.35 -0.45
CA GLU A 314 7.05 37.15 -1.50
C GLU A 314 6.03 37.94 -2.30
N THR A 315 4.92 37.31 -2.74
CA THR A 315 3.83 37.98 -3.48
C THR A 315 3.15 39.06 -2.63
N GLU A 316 2.84 38.79 -1.36
CA GLU A 316 2.27 39.78 -0.45
C GLU A 316 3.25 40.94 -0.15
N SER A 317 4.55 40.65 -0.12
CA SER A 317 5.60 41.66 0.06
C SER A 317 5.76 42.55 -1.18
N GLU A 318 5.68 41.98 -2.38
CA GLU A 318 5.71 42.76 -3.64
C GLU A 318 4.48 43.67 -3.75
N VAL A 319 3.28 43.19 -3.42
CA VAL A 319 2.05 44.00 -3.40
C VAL A 319 2.17 45.16 -2.39
N LEU A 320 2.75 44.93 -1.21
CA LEU A 320 2.98 45.99 -0.21
C LEU A 320 4.04 47.01 -0.63
N LEU A 321 4.97 46.65 -1.52
CA LEU A 321 5.98 47.53 -2.06
C LEU A 321 5.45 48.42 -3.21
N GLU A 322 4.43 47.95 -3.95
CA GLU A 322 3.76 48.70 -4.99
C GLU A 322 2.73 49.75 -4.47
N GLU A 323 2.21 49.56 -3.23
CA GLU A 323 1.31 50.49 -2.57
C GLU A 323 1.98 51.65 -1.82
N LYS A 324 3.23 52.01 -2.09
CA LYS A 324 3.81 53.24 -1.56
C LYS A 324 3.14 54.43 -2.25
N PRO A 325 2.53 55.38 -1.48
CA PRO A 325 1.87 56.54 -2.08
C PRO A 325 2.95 57.36 -2.81
N SER A 326 2.57 57.71 -4.06
CA SER A 326 3.32 58.69 -4.87
C SER A 326 3.64 59.92 -4.06
N GLU A 327 4.90 60.31 -4.06
CA GLU A 327 5.41 61.53 -3.43
C GLU A 327 4.50 62.73 -3.76
N VAL A 328 3.84 63.27 -2.75
CA VAL A 328 3.18 64.55 -2.86
C VAL A 328 4.30 65.57 -3.05
N SER A 329 4.36 66.13 -4.26
CA SER A 329 5.31 67.18 -4.67
C SER A 329 5.21 68.38 -3.71
N LEU A 330 6.32 68.72 -3.08
CA LEU A 330 6.50 69.87 -2.16
C LEU A 330 6.24 71.24 -2.82
N SER A 331 5.77 71.27 -4.08
CA SER A 331 5.49 72.52 -4.86
C SER A 331 4.08 73.10 -4.67
N GLU A 332 3.15 72.43 -4.00
CA GLU A 332 1.76 72.94 -3.81
C GLU A 332 1.50 73.58 -2.42
N ILE A 333 2.43 73.54 -1.50
CA ILE A 333 2.23 74.15 -0.15
C ILE A 333 2.60 75.63 -0.06
N VAL A 334 3.21 76.24 -1.09
CA VAL A 334 3.71 77.65 -1.01
C VAL A 334 2.68 78.68 -1.55
N LEU A 335 1.50 78.29 -2.09
CA LEU A 335 0.56 79.25 -2.73
C LEU A 335 -0.75 79.53 -1.98
N LYS A 336 -0.90 79.14 -0.70
CA LYS A 336 -2.11 79.49 0.11
C LYS A 336 -1.82 80.24 1.41
N SER A 337 -0.74 80.98 1.53
CA SER A 337 -0.46 81.85 2.69
C SER A 337 -0.36 83.34 2.36
N ARG A 338 -0.97 83.78 1.25
CA ARG A 338 -1.19 85.22 0.98
C ARG A 338 -2.54 85.46 0.35
N ARG A 339 -3.61 85.47 1.18
CA ARG A 339 -4.74 86.43 1.12
C ARG A 339 -5.56 86.33 2.40
#